data_dcd23d3fbfd8777b1df663d08d731178
#
_entry.id   dcd23d3fbfd8777b1df663d08d731178
#
_cell.length_a   1.000
_cell.length_b   1.000
_cell.length_c   1.000
_cell.angle_alpha   90.00
_cell.angle_beta   90.00
_cell.angle_gamma   90.00
#
_symmetry.space_group_name_H-M   'P 1'
#
loop_
_entity.id
_entity.type
_entity.pdbx_description
1 polymer ?
#
loop_
_entity_poly.entity_id
_entity_poly.type
_entity_poly.pdbx_seq_one_letter_code
_entity_poly.pdbx_strand_id
1 'polypeptide(L)'
;MKKPVINMFAIYEQGLNQVRAQLMLEELTRRLGRSFYFSVSWWQLKSLWHPKMLRVAADAIAKADIMFFALLSGGALPQTLTKWIEKQLVHNTAHRVSLLALLETGGAIVPRLSPAEVYLSRLASKTGADCLCYSDSIPLTRSNWPHKAQFSVGEALKQLL
;
A
#
# COMPACT_ATOMS: atom_id res chain seq x y z
N MET A 1 -0.09 10.52 -27.05
CA MET A 1 -0.17 11.08 -25.68
C MET A 1 0.71 10.28 -24.72
N LYS A 2 1.45 10.96 -23.90
CA LYS A 2 2.26 10.30 -22.87
C LYS A 2 1.34 9.80 -21.74
N LYS A 3 1.43 8.53 -21.39
CA LYS A 3 0.63 7.98 -20.29
C LYS A 3 1.07 8.59 -18.96
N PRO A 4 0.17 8.95 -18.07
CA PRO A 4 0.53 9.40 -16.73
C PRO A 4 1.25 8.30 -15.94
N VAL A 5 2.17 8.70 -15.08
CA VAL A 5 2.92 7.82 -14.20
C VAL A 5 2.26 7.82 -12.82
N ILE A 6 1.97 6.64 -12.30
CA ILE A 6 1.52 6.43 -10.93
C ILE A 6 2.71 6.00 -10.11
N ASN A 7 3.09 6.81 -9.14
CA ASN A 7 4.19 6.53 -8.23
C ASN A 7 3.69 5.75 -7.02
N MET A 8 4.29 4.62 -6.75
CA MET A 8 3.91 3.74 -5.67
C MET A 8 5.06 3.57 -4.68
N PHE A 9 4.80 3.86 -3.42
CA PHE A 9 5.71 3.62 -2.31
C PHE A 9 5.29 2.33 -1.61
N ALA A 10 6.06 1.26 -1.80
CA ALA A 10 5.71 -0.08 -1.32
C ALA A 10 6.59 -0.50 -0.15
N ILE A 11 5.96 -0.84 0.98
CA ILE A 11 6.61 -1.38 2.17
C ILE A 11 6.28 -2.87 2.25
N TYR A 12 7.28 -3.73 2.40
CA TYR A 12 7.11 -5.15 2.63
C TYR A 12 7.87 -5.62 3.87
N GLU A 13 7.32 -6.59 4.56
CA GLU A 13 7.91 -7.10 5.81
C GLU A 13 8.91 -8.24 5.55
N GLN A 14 8.53 -9.20 4.71
CA GLN A 14 9.33 -10.36 4.35
C GLN A 14 9.37 -10.56 2.82
N GLY A 15 10.36 -11.32 2.34
CA GLY A 15 10.50 -11.58 0.91
C GLY A 15 9.26 -12.22 0.27
N LEU A 16 8.55 -13.10 0.97
CA LEU A 16 7.30 -13.69 0.49
C LEU A 16 6.20 -12.66 0.31
N ASN A 17 6.09 -11.70 1.24
CA ASN A 17 5.13 -10.59 1.11
C ASN A 17 5.46 -9.75 -0.12
N GLN A 18 6.73 -9.51 -0.39
CA GLN A 18 7.17 -8.79 -1.58
C GLN A 18 6.76 -9.52 -2.87
N VAL A 19 6.96 -10.84 -2.93
CA VAL A 19 6.57 -11.64 -4.11
C VAL A 19 5.09 -11.55 -4.38
N ARG A 20 4.26 -11.70 -3.36
CA ARG A 20 2.80 -11.59 -3.49
C ARG A 20 2.36 -10.16 -3.88
N ALA A 21 3.00 -9.16 -3.32
CA ALA A 21 2.78 -7.78 -3.69
C ALA A 21 3.15 -7.51 -5.15
N GLN A 22 4.25 -8.07 -5.63
CA GLN A 22 4.65 -7.97 -7.04
C GLN A 22 3.62 -8.61 -7.96
N LEU A 23 3.11 -9.80 -7.63
CA LEU A 23 2.06 -10.47 -8.40
C LEU A 23 0.78 -9.61 -8.47
N MET A 24 0.42 -8.97 -7.36
CA MET A 24 -0.71 -8.04 -7.32
C MET A 24 -0.49 -6.84 -8.24
N LEU A 25 0.71 -6.27 -8.21
CA LEU A 25 1.07 -5.14 -9.07
C LEU A 25 1.13 -5.52 -10.55
N GLU A 26 1.61 -6.71 -10.88
CA GLU A 26 1.58 -7.23 -12.25
C GLU A 26 0.14 -7.33 -12.78
N GLU A 27 -0.78 -7.82 -11.96
CA GLU A 27 -2.20 -7.88 -12.32
C GLU A 27 -2.81 -6.48 -12.49
N LEU A 28 -2.48 -5.53 -11.61
CA LEU A 28 -2.88 -4.14 -11.77
C LEU A 28 -2.33 -3.52 -13.06
N THR A 29 -1.06 -3.75 -13.34
CA THR A 29 -0.42 -3.27 -14.57
C THR A 29 -1.06 -3.88 -15.81
N ARG A 30 -1.40 -5.16 -15.76
CA ARG A 30 -2.09 -5.84 -16.85
C ARG A 30 -3.47 -5.23 -17.14
N ARG A 31 -4.21 -4.86 -16.10
CA ARG A 31 -5.55 -4.26 -16.21
C ARG A 31 -5.54 -2.80 -16.62
N LEU A 32 -4.62 -2.04 -16.05
CA LEU A 32 -4.58 -0.58 -16.15
C LEU A 32 -3.43 -0.05 -17.00
N GLY A 33 -2.51 -0.90 -17.42
CA GLY A 33 -1.30 -0.51 -18.15
C GLY A 33 -1.56 0.10 -19.54
N ARG A 34 -2.77 0.00 -20.04
CA ARG A 34 -3.18 0.76 -21.25
C ARG A 34 -3.29 2.26 -20.97
N SER A 35 -3.64 2.63 -19.75
CA SER A 35 -3.91 4.00 -19.33
C SER A 35 -2.79 4.63 -18.52
N PHE A 36 -2.01 3.83 -17.78
CA PHE A 36 -1.01 4.33 -16.83
C PHE A 36 0.29 3.55 -16.90
N TYR A 37 1.40 4.21 -16.47
CA TYR A 37 2.63 3.54 -16.08
C TYR A 37 2.74 3.52 -14.55
N PHE A 38 3.21 2.41 -14.00
CA PHE A 38 3.49 2.29 -12.57
C PHE A 38 4.99 2.39 -12.32
N SER A 39 5.38 3.28 -11.42
CA SER A 39 6.74 3.40 -10.90
C SER A 39 6.72 3.00 -9.44
N VAL A 40 7.36 1.89 -9.09
CA VAL A 40 7.32 1.31 -7.75
C VAL A 40 8.65 1.45 -7.06
N SER A 41 8.64 2.02 -5.87
CA SER A 41 9.77 2.10 -4.96
C SER A 41 9.57 1.11 -3.82
N TRP A 42 10.41 0.08 -3.74
CA TRP A 42 10.32 -1.00 -2.77
C TRP A 42 11.17 -0.75 -1.53
N TRP A 43 10.55 -0.86 -0.35
CA TRP A 43 11.19 -0.63 0.94
C TRP A 43 10.93 -1.79 1.89
N GLN A 44 11.97 -2.45 2.36
CA GLN A 44 11.84 -3.44 3.41
C GLN A 44 11.55 -2.75 4.74
N LEU A 45 10.57 -3.25 5.49
CA LEU A 45 10.15 -2.67 6.77
C LEU A 45 11.33 -2.46 7.74
N LYS A 46 12.21 -3.46 7.85
CA LYS A 46 13.40 -3.37 8.72
C LYS A 46 14.37 -2.26 8.31
N SER A 47 14.50 -1.99 7.03
CA SER A 47 15.36 -0.92 6.53
C SER A 47 14.86 0.46 6.95
N LEU A 48 13.56 0.63 7.06
CA LEU A 48 12.95 1.89 7.49
C LEU A 48 13.08 2.17 9.00
N TRP A 49 13.68 1.27 9.76
CA TRP A 49 14.02 1.53 11.17
C TRP A 49 15.26 2.41 11.32
N HIS A 50 16.04 2.55 10.26
CA HIS A 50 17.26 3.36 10.27
C HIS A 50 16.98 4.80 9.83
N PRO A 51 17.37 5.82 10.64
CA PRO A 51 17.11 7.23 10.33
C PRO A 51 17.65 7.68 8.97
N LYS A 52 18.79 7.12 8.54
CA LYS A 52 19.36 7.42 7.21
C LYS A 52 18.44 6.96 6.08
N MET A 53 17.82 5.78 6.23
CA MET A 53 16.90 5.24 5.23
C MET A 53 15.60 6.04 5.18
N LEU A 54 15.11 6.52 6.32
CA LEU A 54 13.94 7.39 6.36
C LEU A 54 14.16 8.69 5.59
N ARG A 55 15.35 9.25 5.61
CA ARG A 55 15.67 10.45 4.81
C ARG A 55 15.62 10.17 3.31
N VAL A 56 16.17 9.04 2.89
CA VAL A 56 16.11 8.61 1.48
C VAL A 56 14.67 8.33 1.06
N ALA A 57 13.93 7.64 1.92
CA ALA A 57 12.53 7.31 1.68
C ALA A 57 11.60 8.53 1.65
N ALA A 58 11.96 9.63 2.33
CA ALA A 58 11.15 10.85 2.36
C ALA A 58 10.88 11.42 0.97
N ASP A 59 11.87 11.42 0.08
CA ASP A 59 11.69 11.89 -1.30
C ASP A 59 10.75 10.99 -2.10
N ALA A 60 10.82 9.68 -1.87
CA ALA A 60 9.97 8.71 -2.55
C ALA A 60 8.51 8.81 -2.07
N ILE A 61 8.29 8.92 -0.75
CA ILE A 61 6.94 9.05 -0.20
C ILE A 61 6.28 10.38 -0.58
N ALA A 62 7.06 11.46 -0.70
CA ALA A 62 6.55 12.77 -1.10
C ALA A 62 5.98 12.77 -2.53
N LYS A 63 6.44 11.87 -3.38
CA LYS A 63 5.99 11.71 -4.76
C LYS A 63 4.96 10.60 -4.94
N ALA A 64 4.65 9.85 -3.88
CA ALA A 64 3.79 8.70 -3.97
C ALA A 64 2.31 9.09 -4.17
N ASP A 65 1.68 8.48 -5.14
CA ASP A 65 0.23 8.52 -5.35
C ASP A 65 -0.46 7.40 -4.57
N ILE A 66 0.25 6.28 -4.39
CA ILE A 66 -0.22 5.11 -3.64
C ILE A 66 0.86 4.67 -2.65
N MET A 67 0.47 4.47 -1.41
CA MET A 67 1.26 3.71 -0.43
C MET A 67 0.74 2.28 -0.36
N PHE A 68 1.64 1.33 -0.57
CA PHE A 68 1.33 -0.09 -0.55
C PHE A 68 2.02 -0.78 0.63
N PHE A 69 1.27 -1.49 1.44
CA PHE A 69 1.75 -2.22 2.60
C PHE A 69 1.56 -3.72 2.39
N ALA A 70 2.63 -4.48 2.34
CA ALA A 70 2.62 -5.94 2.28
C ALA A 70 3.17 -6.49 3.61
N LEU A 71 2.29 -6.77 4.55
CA LEU A 71 2.62 -7.02 5.95
C LEU A 71 2.02 -8.33 6.46
N LEU A 72 2.62 -8.86 7.53
CA LEU A 72 1.98 -9.88 8.37
C LEU A 72 0.91 -9.21 9.25
N SER A 73 -0.28 -9.78 9.26
CA SER A 73 -1.43 -9.16 9.95
C SER A 73 -1.31 -9.14 11.48
N GLY A 74 -0.55 -10.08 12.05
CA GLY A 74 -0.38 -10.20 13.51
C GLY A 74 0.59 -9.20 14.13
N GLY A 75 1.33 -8.42 13.33
CA GLY A 75 2.34 -7.49 13.79
C GLY A 75 1.83 -6.05 13.87
N ALA A 76 2.21 -5.35 14.94
CA ALA A 76 2.08 -3.89 14.99
C ALA A 76 3.27 -3.24 14.28
N LEU A 77 3.01 -2.18 13.53
CA LEU A 77 4.08 -1.36 12.96
C LEU A 77 4.84 -0.61 14.06
N PRO A 78 6.17 -0.47 13.95
CA PRO A 78 6.94 0.31 14.91
C PRO A 78 6.41 1.74 15.03
N GLN A 79 6.29 2.24 16.25
CA GLN A 79 5.72 3.56 16.52
C GLN A 79 6.52 4.69 15.85
N THR A 80 7.83 4.55 15.77
CA THR A 80 8.70 5.52 15.08
C THR A 80 8.35 5.62 13.59
N LEU A 81 8.09 4.49 12.96
CA LEU A 81 7.70 4.43 11.56
C LEU A 81 6.29 5.01 11.35
N THR A 82 5.32 4.64 12.18
CA THR A 82 3.96 5.14 12.05
C THR A 82 3.88 6.65 12.20
N LYS A 83 4.59 7.22 13.17
CA LYS A 83 4.70 8.66 13.35
C LYS A 83 5.36 9.35 12.16
N TRP A 84 6.39 8.74 11.61
CA TRP A 84 7.08 9.28 10.43
C TRP A 84 6.15 9.29 9.21
N ILE A 85 5.45 8.19 8.94
CA ILE A 85 4.48 8.10 7.84
C ILE A 85 3.38 9.16 8.01
N GLU A 86 2.79 9.26 9.19
CA GLU A 86 1.76 10.27 9.47
C GLU A 86 2.27 11.68 9.18
N LYS A 87 3.47 12.01 9.66
CA LYS A 87 4.10 13.30 9.40
C LYS A 87 4.27 13.58 7.90
N GLN A 88 4.76 12.60 7.14
CA GLN A 88 4.94 12.75 5.70
C GLN A 88 3.61 12.99 4.97
N LEU A 89 2.59 12.23 5.30
CA LEU A 89 1.28 12.33 4.64
C LEU A 89 0.51 13.60 5.01
N VAL A 90 0.59 14.03 6.27
CA VAL A 90 -0.07 15.27 6.72
C VAL A 90 0.57 16.50 6.10
N HIS A 91 1.88 16.50 5.90
CA HIS A 91 2.59 17.62 5.29
C HIS A 91 2.48 17.64 3.76
N ASN A 92 2.15 16.52 3.15
CA ASN A 92 1.96 16.43 1.71
C ASN A 92 0.53 16.78 1.32
N THR A 93 0.22 18.06 1.30
CA THR A 93 -1.12 18.57 0.94
C THR A 93 -1.33 18.68 -0.57
N ALA A 94 -0.29 18.42 -1.37
CA ALA A 94 -0.33 18.64 -2.82
C ALA A 94 -1.28 17.67 -3.55
N HIS A 95 -1.44 16.45 -3.04
CA HIS A 95 -2.36 15.47 -3.59
C HIS A 95 -2.73 14.42 -2.54
N ARG A 96 -3.86 13.76 -2.77
CA ARG A 96 -4.29 12.64 -1.92
C ARG A 96 -3.48 11.40 -2.25
N VAL A 97 -3.01 10.74 -1.20
CA VAL A 97 -2.35 9.43 -1.30
C VAL A 97 -3.40 8.36 -0.99
N SER A 98 -3.51 7.35 -1.84
CA SER A 98 -4.34 6.17 -1.57
C SER A 98 -3.54 5.12 -0.81
N LEU A 99 -4.16 4.44 0.15
CA LEU A 99 -3.55 3.39 0.94
C LEU A 99 -4.04 2.03 0.44
N LEU A 100 -3.11 1.16 0.12
CA LEU A 100 -3.38 -0.21 -0.30
C LEU A 100 -2.61 -1.17 0.61
N ALA A 101 -3.27 -2.17 1.16
CA ALA A 101 -2.63 -3.14 2.03
C ALA A 101 -2.93 -4.57 1.64
N LEU A 102 -1.91 -5.39 1.65
CA LEU A 102 -1.99 -6.85 1.59
C LEU A 102 -1.52 -7.39 2.94
N LEU A 103 -2.45 -7.91 3.72
CA LEU A 103 -2.19 -8.39 5.07
C LEU A 103 -2.26 -9.91 5.09
N GLU A 104 -1.16 -10.55 5.48
CA GLU A 104 -1.06 -12.01 5.54
C GLU A 104 -1.29 -12.49 6.96
N THR A 105 -2.26 -13.38 7.12
CA THR A 105 -2.66 -13.92 8.43
C THR A 105 -1.92 -15.22 8.80
N GLY A 106 -1.12 -15.78 7.87
CA GLY A 106 -0.49 -17.07 8.05
C GLY A 106 -1.50 -18.24 8.12
N GLY A 107 -2.69 -18.06 7.55
CA GLY A 107 -3.76 -19.07 7.57
C GLY A 107 -4.61 -19.07 8.84
N ALA A 108 -4.35 -18.17 9.80
CA ALA A 108 -5.18 -18.02 10.97
C ALA A 108 -6.49 -17.30 10.65
N ILE A 109 -7.61 -17.81 11.12
CA ILE A 109 -8.88 -17.08 11.10
C ILE A 109 -8.80 -16.01 12.19
N VAL A 110 -8.66 -14.76 11.78
CA VAL A 110 -8.62 -13.62 12.69
C VAL A 110 -10.03 -13.02 12.77
N PRO A 111 -10.79 -13.21 13.86
CA PRO A 111 -12.16 -12.71 13.98
C PRO A 111 -12.24 -11.20 14.23
N ARG A 112 -11.11 -10.53 14.38
CA ARG A 112 -11.01 -9.09 14.67
C ARG A 112 -10.04 -8.43 13.71
N LEU A 113 -10.20 -7.11 13.54
CA LEU A 113 -9.24 -6.29 12.79
C LEU A 113 -7.85 -6.41 13.40
N SER A 114 -6.85 -6.66 12.55
CA SER A 114 -5.45 -6.71 12.98
C SER A 114 -4.95 -5.32 13.41
N PRO A 115 -3.88 -5.22 14.21
CA PRO A 115 -3.27 -3.94 14.55
C PRO A 115 -2.90 -3.10 13.31
N ALA A 116 -2.46 -3.74 12.24
CA ALA A 116 -2.13 -3.07 10.99
C ALA A 116 -3.39 -2.47 10.32
N GLU A 117 -4.49 -3.21 10.26
CA GLU A 117 -5.76 -2.70 9.72
C GLU A 117 -6.29 -1.51 10.53
N VAL A 118 -6.24 -1.62 11.86
CA VAL A 118 -6.65 -0.51 12.76
C VAL A 118 -5.81 0.73 12.51
N TYR A 119 -4.49 0.55 12.40
CA TYR A 119 -3.59 1.66 12.10
C TYR A 119 -3.89 2.33 10.76
N LEU A 120 -4.02 1.51 9.69
CA LEU A 120 -4.28 2.02 8.34
C LEU A 120 -5.64 2.73 8.25
N SER A 121 -6.67 2.22 8.92
CA SER A 121 -7.98 2.88 8.99
C SER A 121 -7.90 4.24 9.70
N ARG A 122 -7.13 4.33 10.77
CA ARG A 122 -6.88 5.62 11.45
C ARG A 122 -6.10 6.60 10.60
N LEU A 123 -5.07 6.11 9.92
CA LEU A 123 -4.26 6.91 9.01
C LEU A 123 -5.13 7.48 7.87
N ALA A 124 -5.96 6.64 7.27
CA ALA A 124 -6.90 7.05 6.23
C ALA A 124 -7.86 8.13 6.73
N SER A 125 -8.42 7.97 7.92
CA SER A 125 -9.32 8.96 8.53
C SER A 125 -8.62 10.29 8.79
N LYS A 126 -7.39 10.26 9.28
CA LYS A 126 -6.61 11.49 9.56
C LYS A 126 -6.22 12.26 8.30
N THR A 127 -5.92 11.55 7.23
CA THR A 127 -5.39 12.12 5.98
C THR A 127 -6.46 12.35 4.92
N GLY A 128 -7.67 11.84 5.14
CA GLY A 128 -8.72 11.82 4.12
C GLY A 128 -8.40 10.89 2.95
N ALA A 129 -7.48 9.95 3.14
CA ALA A 129 -7.07 8.98 2.12
C ALA A 129 -8.09 7.85 1.99
N ASP A 130 -8.22 7.32 0.78
CA ASP A 130 -8.89 6.04 0.56
C ASP A 130 -8.01 4.90 1.03
N CYS A 131 -8.58 3.90 1.68
CA CYS A 131 -7.86 2.74 2.17
C CYS A 131 -8.53 1.45 1.72
N LEU A 132 -7.75 0.56 1.16
CA LEU A 132 -8.18 -0.76 0.74
C LEU A 132 -7.26 -1.82 1.34
N CYS A 133 -7.83 -2.70 2.15
CA CYS A 133 -7.12 -3.80 2.77
C CYS A 133 -7.59 -5.14 2.22
N TYR A 134 -6.64 -5.97 1.85
CA TYR A 134 -6.85 -7.38 1.51
C TYR A 134 -6.19 -8.27 2.53
N SER A 135 -6.86 -9.37 2.90
CA SER A 135 -6.25 -10.44 3.69
C SER A 135 -6.04 -11.69 2.83
N ASP A 136 -5.06 -12.52 3.22
CA ASP A 136 -4.66 -13.73 2.50
C ASP A 136 -5.59 -14.94 2.71
N SER A 137 -6.72 -14.76 3.39
CA SER A 137 -7.74 -15.80 3.47
C SER A 137 -8.30 -16.19 2.08
N ILE A 138 -7.98 -15.40 1.06
CA ILE A 138 -8.31 -15.66 -0.34
C ILE A 138 -7.00 -15.77 -1.13
N PRO A 139 -6.65 -16.97 -1.67
CA PRO A 139 -5.48 -17.11 -2.52
C PRO A 139 -5.55 -16.13 -3.70
N LEU A 140 -4.47 -15.44 -3.99
CA LEU A 140 -4.32 -14.57 -5.18
C LEU A 140 -4.23 -15.43 -6.44
N THR A 141 -5.33 -16.06 -6.82
CA THR A 141 -5.47 -16.68 -8.14
C THR A 141 -6.21 -15.73 -9.07
N ARG A 142 -6.01 -15.87 -10.39
CA ARG A 142 -6.76 -15.06 -11.37
C ARG A 142 -8.26 -15.10 -11.15
N SER A 143 -8.80 -16.21 -10.64
CA SER A 143 -10.23 -16.39 -10.36
C SER A 143 -10.68 -15.70 -9.07
N ASN A 144 -9.78 -15.44 -8.12
CA ASN A 144 -10.08 -14.89 -6.79
C ASN A 144 -9.65 -13.44 -6.63
N TRP A 145 -9.17 -12.81 -7.69
CA TRP A 145 -9.02 -11.37 -7.71
C TRP A 145 -10.39 -10.75 -7.39
N PRO A 146 -10.45 -9.75 -6.51
CA PRO A 146 -11.72 -9.16 -6.07
C PRO A 146 -12.43 -8.45 -7.22
N HIS A 147 -13.02 -9.23 -8.13
CA HIS A 147 -13.90 -8.72 -9.18
C HIS A 147 -15.14 -8.04 -8.62
N LYS A 148 -15.46 -8.33 -7.37
CA LYS A 148 -16.64 -7.82 -6.66
C LYS A 148 -16.31 -6.84 -5.54
N ALA A 149 -15.05 -6.54 -5.28
CA ALA A 149 -14.76 -5.37 -4.46
C ALA A 149 -15.34 -4.17 -5.20
N GLN A 150 -16.30 -3.51 -4.60
CA GLN A 150 -16.93 -2.29 -5.11
C GLN A 150 -15.94 -1.16 -5.29
N PHE A 151 -14.71 -1.40 -4.94
CA PHE A 151 -13.57 -0.53 -5.09
C PHE A 151 -12.73 -1.02 -6.26
N SER A 152 -12.92 -0.44 -7.41
CA SER A 152 -11.93 -0.59 -8.46
C SER A 152 -10.76 0.34 -8.13
N VAL A 153 -9.55 -0.20 -8.08
CA VAL A 153 -8.33 0.64 -8.05
C VAL A 153 -8.39 1.66 -9.19
N GLY A 154 -9.07 1.34 -10.28
CA GLY A 154 -9.36 2.26 -11.37
C GLY A 154 -10.20 3.47 -10.95
N GLU A 155 -11.12 3.36 -10.00
CA GLU A 155 -11.88 4.51 -9.50
C GLU A 155 -11.06 5.37 -8.56
N ALA A 156 -10.26 4.76 -7.68
CA ALA A 156 -9.30 5.51 -6.88
C ALA A 156 -8.29 6.25 -7.75
N LEU A 157 -7.80 5.60 -8.81
CA LEU A 157 -6.88 6.22 -9.77
C LEU A 157 -7.55 7.32 -10.60
N LYS A 158 -8.84 7.20 -10.93
CA LYS A 158 -9.61 8.26 -11.58
C LYS A 158 -9.79 9.50 -10.69
N GLN A 159 -9.84 9.31 -9.37
CA GLN A 159 -9.89 10.43 -8.41
C GLN A 159 -8.54 11.10 -8.23
N LEU A 160 -7.43 10.42 -8.53
CA LEU A 160 -6.07 10.96 -8.48
C LEU A 160 -5.69 11.78 -9.72
N LEU A 161 -6.47 11.70 -10.77
CA LEU A 161 -6.29 12.41 -12.04
C LEU A 161 -7.26 13.58 -12.17
#